data_98f37fb5f060472403704550a451bba7
#
_entry.id   98f37fb5f060472403704550a451bba7
#
_cell.length_a   1.000
_cell.length_b   1.000
_cell.length_c   1.000
_cell.angle_alpha   90.00
_cell.angle_beta   90.00
_cell.angle_gamma   90.00
#
_symmetry.space_group_name_H-M   'P 1'
#
loop_
_entity.id
_entity.type
_entity.pdbx_description
1 polymer ?
#
loop_
_entity_poly.entity_id
_entity_poly.type
_entity_poly.pdbx_seq_one_letter_code
_entity_poly.pdbx_strand_id
1 'polypeptide(L)'
;MASYKQDHIHLTNPDPTKTAQFYTEIMGARVTRKKGTPGQEIIDLDLGGIPIRISNRTGADDSLGGLQLGLHHLGLYVDDLGKATDEMKSTGVEFVVEPHSPRPGSKNSFIRTPDGVLIELMERK
;
A
#
# COMPACT_ATOMS: atom_id res chain seq x y z
N MET A 1 19.75 -10.77 6.36
CA MET A 1 18.97 -9.85 5.54
C MET A 1 17.48 -10.08 5.75
N ALA A 2 16.70 -9.03 5.90
CA ALA A 2 15.26 -9.17 6.02
C ALA A 2 14.67 -9.76 4.73
N SER A 3 13.52 -10.43 4.85
CA SER A 3 12.83 -11.05 3.72
C SER A 3 11.60 -10.22 3.33
N TYR A 4 11.42 -10.00 2.04
CA TYR A 4 10.36 -9.16 1.50
C TYR A 4 9.45 -9.97 0.60
N LYS A 5 8.13 -9.72 0.69
CA LYS A 5 7.14 -10.31 -0.21
C LYS A 5 6.20 -9.23 -0.69
N GLN A 6 5.79 -9.35 -1.95
CA GLN A 6 4.79 -8.46 -2.51
C GLN A 6 3.47 -8.65 -1.76
N ASP A 7 2.84 -7.56 -1.34
CA ASP A 7 1.56 -7.62 -0.63
C ASP A 7 0.44 -7.07 -1.50
N HIS A 8 0.57 -5.85 -1.98
CA HIS A 8 -0.47 -5.26 -2.82
C HIS A 8 0.09 -4.08 -3.61
N ILE A 9 -0.66 -3.71 -4.65
CA ILE A 9 -0.49 -2.46 -5.39
C ILE A 9 -1.65 -1.56 -4.98
N HIS A 10 -1.37 -0.34 -4.54
CA HIS A 10 -2.42 0.58 -4.11
C HIS A 10 -2.69 1.61 -5.20
N LEU A 11 -3.91 1.62 -5.68
CA LEU A 11 -4.40 2.60 -6.66
C LEU A 11 -5.36 3.54 -5.96
N THR A 12 -5.32 4.82 -6.33
CA THR A 12 -6.27 5.80 -5.80
C THR A 12 -7.12 6.39 -6.91
N ASN A 13 -8.39 6.59 -6.60
CA ASN A 13 -9.36 7.20 -7.50
C ASN A 13 -10.49 7.80 -6.67
N PRO A 14 -11.04 8.96 -7.05
CA PRO A 14 -12.18 9.54 -6.33
C PRO A 14 -13.39 8.61 -6.26
N ASP A 15 -13.53 7.70 -7.22
CA ASP A 15 -14.63 6.73 -7.27
C ASP A 15 -14.05 5.31 -7.35
N PRO A 16 -13.69 4.69 -6.20
CA PRO A 16 -13.10 3.34 -6.20
C PRO A 16 -14.01 2.28 -6.83
N THR A 17 -15.32 2.40 -6.67
CA THR A 17 -16.28 1.47 -7.26
C THR A 17 -16.15 1.46 -8.78
N LYS A 18 -16.05 2.62 -9.39
CA LYS A 18 -15.93 2.74 -10.84
C LYS A 18 -14.63 2.11 -11.34
N THR A 19 -13.54 2.35 -10.64
CA THR A 19 -12.25 1.75 -10.98
C THR A 19 -12.30 0.23 -10.82
N ALA A 20 -12.88 -0.25 -9.71
CA ALA A 20 -13.04 -1.69 -9.48
C ALA A 20 -13.87 -2.34 -10.58
N GLN A 21 -14.95 -1.69 -11.03
CA GLN A 21 -15.78 -2.21 -12.11
C GLN A 21 -14.98 -2.38 -13.41
N PHE A 22 -14.08 -1.45 -13.70
CA PHE A 22 -13.22 -1.59 -14.86
C PHE A 22 -12.43 -2.91 -14.80
N TYR A 23 -11.77 -3.15 -13.66
CA TYR A 23 -10.94 -4.34 -13.52
C TYR A 23 -11.76 -5.63 -13.48
N THR A 24 -12.93 -5.62 -12.83
CA THR A 24 -13.77 -6.83 -12.76
C THR A 24 -14.48 -7.12 -14.06
N GLU A 25 -15.07 -6.11 -14.69
CA GLU A 25 -15.89 -6.31 -15.89
C GLU A 25 -15.07 -6.44 -17.17
N ILE A 26 -13.98 -5.70 -17.27
CA ILE A 26 -13.16 -5.71 -18.49
C ILE A 26 -12.06 -6.76 -18.42
N MET A 27 -11.41 -6.91 -17.25
CA MET A 27 -10.22 -7.75 -17.10
C MET A 27 -10.47 -9.04 -16.30
N GLY A 28 -11.67 -9.23 -15.78
CA GLY A 28 -11.99 -10.44 -15.04
C GLY A 28 -11.40 -10.52 -13.64
N ALA A 29 -11.02 -9.40 -13.05
CA ALA A 29 -10.55 -9.39 -11.68
C ALA A 29 -11.68 -9.78 -10.72
N ARG A 30 -11.31 -10.28 -9.55
CA ARG A 30 -12.26 -10.73 -8.54
C ARG A 30 -12.13 -9.87 -7.29
N VAL A 31 -13.28 -9.36 -6.79
CA VAL A 31 -13.29 -8.64 -5.52
C VAL A 31 -13.04 -9.63 -4.39
N THR A 32 -12.01 -9.38 -3.58
CA THR A 32 -11.68 -10.23 -2.43
C THR A 32 -12.15 -9.63 -1.12
N ARG A 33 -12.30 -8.30 -1.07
CA ARG A 33 -12.73 -7.62 0.13
C ARG A 33 -13.22 -6.22 -0.22
N LYS A 34 -14.27 -5.78 0.47
CA LYS A 34 -14.79 -4.43 0.34
C LYS A 34 -15.15 -3.92 1.73
N LYS A 35 -14.69 -2.72 2.08
CA LYS A 35 -15.01 -2.11 3.37
C LYS A 35 -15.04 -0.60 3.26
N GLY A 36 -15.48 0.04 4.33
CA GLY A 36 -15.58 1.48 4.41
C GLY A 36 -17.01 1.95 4.24
N THR A 37 -17.21 3.24 4.44
CA THR A 37 -18.51 3.90 4.30
C THR A 37 -18.63 4.52 2.90
N PRO A 38 -19.84 4.86 2.45
CA PRO A 38 -20.00 5.58 1.20
C PRO A 38 -19.11 6.82 1.18
N GLY A 39 -18.34 6.99 0.11
CA GLY A 39 -17.39 8.09 -0.04
C GLY A 39 -16.01 7.83 0.54
N GLN A 40 -15.84 6.74 1.30
CA GLN A 40 -14.54 6.35 1.86
C GLN A 40 -14.36 4.84 1.76
N GLU A 41 -14.46 4.32 0.55
CA GLU A 41 -14.41 2.88 0.33
C GLU A 41 -13.00 2.39 0.05
N ILE A 42 -12.74 1.17 0.49
CA ILE A 42 -11.53 0.42 0.14
C ILE A 42 -12.00 -0.88 -0.50
N ILE A 43 -11.52 -1.15 -1.71
CA ILE A 43 -11.88 -2.35 -2.45
C ILE A 43 -10.61 -3.11 -2.79
N ASP A 44 -10.52 -4.36 -2.34
CA ASP A 44 -9.40 -5.23 -2.65
C ASP A 44 -9.81 -6.19 -3.77
N LEU A 45 -8.93 -6.32 -4.77
CA LEU A 45 -9.14 -7.18 -5.93
C LEU A 45 -7.99 -8.16 -6.07
N ASP A 46 -8.27 -9.27 -6.74
CA ASP A 46 -7.25 -10.18 -7.26
C ASP A 46 -7.33 -10.13 -8.78
N LEU A 47 -6.27 -9.68 -9.42
CA LEU A 47 -6.15 -9.64 -10.87
C LEU A 47 -5.09 -10.66 -11.30
N GLY A 48 -5.54 -11.87 -11.62
CA GLY A 48 -4.64 -12.90 -12.11
C GLY A 48 -3.52 -13.25 -11.15
N GLY A 49 -3.77 -13.17 -9.84
CA GLY A 49 -2.77 -13.41 -8.82
C GLY A 49 -2.12 -12.15 -8.27
N ILE A 50 -2.45 -10.98 -8.80
CA ILE A 50 -1.91 -9.70 -8.32
C ILE A 50 -2.93 -9.06 -7.37
N PRO A 51 -2.60 -8.89 -6.08
CA PRO A 51 -3.47 -8.16 -5.16
C PRO A 51 -3.44 -6.67 -5.45
N ILE A 52 -4.61 -6.08 -5.66
CA ILE A 52 -4.75 -4.65 -5.92
C ILE A 52 -5.71 -4.06 -4.90
N ARG A 53 -5.32 -2.98 -4.25
CA ARG A 53 -6.19 -2.22 -3.36
C ARG A 53 -6.54 -0.90 -4.00
N ILE A 54 -7.82 -0.56 -4.03
CA ILE A 54 -8.31 0.69 -4.59
C ILE A 54 -9.01 1.47 -3.49
N SER A 55 -8.65 2.74 -3.33
CA SER A 55 -9.30 3.61 -2.35
C SER A 55 -9.33 5.03 -2.86
N ASN A 56 -10.22 5.84 -2.26
CA ASN A 56 -10.21 7.27 -2.48
C ASN A 56 -9.54 8.01 -1.31
N ARG A 57 -8.95 7.27 -0.39
CA ARG A 57 -8.30 7.86 0.78
C ARG A 57 -6.92 8.35 0.43
N THR A 58 -6.63 9.58 0.82
CA THR A 58 -5.26 10.04 0.90
C THR A 58 -4.68 9.49 2.19
N GLY A 59 -3.39 9.29 2.25
CA GLY A 59 -2.74 9.11 3.54
C GLY A 59 -3.09 10.30 4.42
N ALA A 60 -3.21 10.08 5.72
CA ALA A 60 -3.46 11.15 6.66
C ALA A 60 -2.28 12.12 6.75
N ASP A 61 -1.19 11.81 6.10
CA ASP A 61 0.07 12.53 6.16
C ASP A 61 0.36 13.17 4.80
N ASP A 62 0.47 14.50 4.77
CA ASP A 62 0.80 15.24 3.57
C ASP A 62 2.13 14.80 2.94
N SER A 63 3.02 14.20 3.73
CA SER A 63 4.29 13.69 3.23
C SER A 63 4.11 12.57 2.20
N LEU A 64 2.94 11.93 2.15
CA LEU A 64 2.63 10.91 1.16
C LEU A 64 2.12 11.51 -0.16
N GLY A 65 2.08 12.84 -0.29
CA GLY A 65 1.70 13.51 -1.53
C GLY A 65 0.21 13.69 -1.76
N GLY A 66 -0.64 13.36 -0.77
CA GLY A 66 -2.08 13.52 -0.89
C GLY A 66 -2.71 12.55 -1.88
N LEU A 67 -3.87 12.91 -2.43
CA LEU A 67 -4.57 12.08 -3.40
C LEU A 67 -3.95 12.23 -4.78
N GLN A 68 -3.39 11.16 -5.30
CA GLN A 68 -2.89 11.07 -6.66
C GLN A 68 -3.66 9.99 -7.39
N LEU A 69 -4.08 10.29 -8.62
CA LEU A 69 -4.78 9.29 -9.43
C LEU A 69 -3.81 8.19 -9.85
N GLY A 70 -4.30 6.97 -9.88
CA GLY A 70 -3.53 5.81 -10.30
C GLY A 70 -2.67 5.23 -9.19
N LEU A 71 -1.44 4.87 -9.51
CA LEU A 71 -0.56 4.20 -8.55
C LEU A 71 -0.18 5.15 -7.41
N HIS A 72 -0.52 4.74 -6.18
CA HIS A 72 -0.15 5.46 -4.99
C HIS A 72 1.13 4.86 -4.38
N HIS A 73 1.15 3.57 -4.17
CA HIS A 73 2.34 2.92 -3.62
C HIS A 73 2.31 1.42 -3.88
N LEU A 74 3.47 0.79 -3.70
CA LEU A 74 3.59 -0.66 -3.61
C LEU A 74 3.58 -1.05 -2.13
N GLY A 75 2.89 -2.12 -1.79
CA GLY A 75 2.88 -2.64 -0.44
C GLY A 75 3.69 -3.92 -0.36
N LEU A 76 4.68 -3.97 0.53
CA LEU A 76 5.50 -5.15 0.75
C LEU A 76 5.36 -5.62 2.19
N TYR A 77 5.20 -6.93 2.35
CA TYR A 77 5.29 -7.56 3.64
C TYR A 77 6.76 -7.82 3.96
N VAL A 78 7.17 -7.52 5.17
CA VAL A 78 8.53 -7.79 5.65
C VAL A 78 8.44 -8.59 6.96
N ASP A 79 9.32 -9.58 7.10
CA ASP A 79 9.30 -10.46 8.25
C ASP A 79 9.74 -9.78 9.55
N ASP A 80 10.63 -8.82 9.47
CA ASP A 80 11.16 -8.10 10.63
C ASP A 80 11.41 -6.64 10.23
N LEU A 81 10.46 -5.77 10.55
CA LEU A 81 10.54 -4.36 10.15
C LEU A 81 11.69 -3.64 10.84
N GLY A 82 11.98 -3.97 12.10
CA GLY A 82 13.11 -3.36 12.81
C GLY A 82 14.43 -3.66 12.13
N LYS A 83 14.64 -4.91 11.76
CA LYS A 83 15.86 -5.33 11.05
C LYS A 83 15.94 -4.68 9.68
N ALA A 84 14.83 -4.68 8.93
CA ALA A 84 14.79 -4.04 7.61
C ALA A 84 15.12 -2.55 7.72
N THR A 85 14.57 -1.87 8.73
CA THR A 85 14.81 -0.45 8.95
C THR A 85 16.30 -0.18 9.20
N ASP A 86 16.92 -0.97 10.06
CA ASP A 86 18.35 -0.80 10.38
C ASP A 86 19.20 -1.02 9.14
N GLU A 87 18.92 -2.07 8.37
CA GLU A 87 19.64 -2.37 7.13
C GLU A 87 19.48 -1.24 6.11
N MET A 88 18.26 -0.74 5.93
CA MET A 88 17.98 0.32 4.96
C MET A 88 18.61 1.64 5.37
N LYS A 89 18.53 2.02 6.64
CA LYS A 89 19.14 3.26 7.12
C LYS A 89 20.66 3.24 6.97
N SER A 90 21.27 2.07 7.14
CA SER A 90 22.72 1.94 6.99
C SER A 90 23.16 2.15 5.53
N THR A 91 22.26 1.99 4.58
CA THR A 91 22.54 2.20 3.14
C THR A 91 21.95 3.51 2.61
N GLY A 92 21.42 4.37 3.49
CA GLY A 92 20.97 5.70 3.11
C GLY A 92 19.56 5.77 2.51
N VAL A 93 18.72 4.76 2.74
CA VAL A 93 17.35 4.78 2.24
C VAL A 93 16.54 5.86 2.96
N GLU A 94 15.76 6.62 2.19
CA GLU A 94 14.92 7.69 2.73
C GLU A 94 13.64 7.10 3.33
N PHE A 95 13.37 7.36 4.62
CA PHE A 95 12.10 7.00 5.26
C PHE A 95 11.18 8.22 5.24
N VAL A 96 10.06 8.09 4.53
CA VAL A 96 9.03 9.13 4.46
C VAL A 96 8.19 9.10 5.74
N VAL A 97 7.86 7.90 6.21
CA VAL A 97 7.18 7.67 7.49
C VAL A 97 7.99 6.64 8.26
N GLU A 98 8.46 7.01 9.45
CA GLU A 98 9.21 6.10 10.31
C GLU A 98 8.35 4.94 10.78
N PRO A 99 8.95 3.79 11.13
CA PRO A 99 8.17 2.67 11.63
C PRO A 99 7.29 3.04 12.82
N HIS A 100 6.04 2.64 12.77
CA HIS A 100 5.07 2.88 13.83
C HIS A 100 4.04 1.75 13.83
N SER A 101 3.27 1.65 14.91
CA SER A 101 2.25 0.63 15.06
C SER A 101 0.87 1.28 14.97
N PRO A 102 0.18 1.21 13.80
CA PRO A 102 -1.15 1.82 13.67
C PRO A 102 -2.22 1.09 14.48
N ARG A 103 -1.95 -0.18 14.81
CA ARG A 103 -2.83 -1.01 15.65
C ARG A 103 -2.03 -2.17 16.22
N PRO A 104 -2.52 -2.84 17.30
CA PRO A 104 -1.81 -3.99 17.87
C PRO A 104 -1.54 -5.07 16.82
N GLY A 105 -0.33 -5.63 16.84
CA GLY A 105 0.08 -6.69 15.93
C GLY A 105 0.50 -6.23 14.55
N SER A 106 0.49 -4.92 14.28
CA SER A 106 0.93 -4.36 12.99
C SER A 106 1.99 -3.31 13.20
N LYS A 107 2.96 -3.28 12.28
CA LYS A 107 3.94 -2.20 12.19
C LYS A 107 4.07 -1.80 10.74
N ASN A 108 4.07 -0.51 10.48
CA ASN A 108 4.14 0.03 9.12
C ASN A 108 5.21 1.12 9.04
N SER A 109 5.75 1.30 7.85
CA SER A 109 6.57 2.45 7.51
C SER A 109 6.44 2.70 6.01
N PHE A 110 6.90 3.86 5.56
CA PHE A 110 6.95 4.18 4.13
C PHE A 110 8.35 4.66 3.79
N ILE A 111 8.87 4.16 2.68
CA ILE A 111 10.15 4.58 2.13
C ILE A 111 9.95 5.09 0.71
N ARG A 112 10.95 5.79 0.21
CA ARG A 112 10.96 6.27 -1.17
C ARG A 112 12.20 5.73 -1.87
N THR A 113 11.99 5.18 -3.06
CA THR A 113 13.11 4.67 -3.87
C THR A 113 13.87 5.83 -4.53
N PRO A 114 15.06 5.58 -5.09
CA PRO A 114 15.82 6.64 -5.78
C PRO A 114 15.06 7.33 -6.91
N ASP A 115 14.16 6.61 -7.58
CA ASP A 115 13.32 7.18 -8.65
C ASP A 115 11.97 7.69 -8.14
N GLY A 116 11.79 7.76 -6.82
CA GLY A 116 10.63 8.42 -6.23
C GLY A 116 9.41 7.53 -5.98
N VAL A 117 9.52 6.22 -6.18
CA VAL A 117 8.39 5.32 -5.91
C VAL A 117 8.18 5.18 -4.40
N LEU A 118 6.93 5.33 -3.97
CA LEU A 118 6.56 5.17 -2.57
C LEU A 118 6.31 3.68 -2.29
N ILE A 119 6.93 3.15 -1.24
CA ILE A 119 6.77 1.76 -0.84
C ILE A 119 6.35 1.70 0.62
N GLU A 120 5.24 1.00 0.89
CA GLU A 120 4.81 0.70 2.24
C GLU A 120 5.44 -0.61 2.69
N LEU A 121 6.07 -0.59 3.87
CA LEU A 121 6.62 -1.80 4.49
C LEU A 121 5.73 -2.18 5.64
N MET A 122 5.28 -3.42 5.68
CA MET A 122 4.34 -3.90 6.69
C MET A 122 4.83 -5.16 7.35
N GLU A 123 4.77 -5.18 8.69
CA GLU A 123 4.98 -6.37 9.48
C GLU A 123 3.67 -6.67 10.21
N ARG A 124 3.18 -7.88 10.10
CA ARG A 124 1.96 -8.33 10.80
C ARG A 124 2.25 -9.60 11.57
N LYS A 125 1.66 -9.67 12.76
CA LYS A 125 1.79 -10.84 13.62
C LYS A 125 0.43 -11.39 14.00
#